data_8ec0b98b09cbda804bf16f21fc698e15
#
_entry.id   8ec0b98b09cbda804bf16f21fc698e15
#
_cell.length_a   1.000
_cell.length_b   1.000
_cell.length_c   1.000
_cell.angle_alpha   90.00
_cell.angle_beta   90.00
_cell.angle_gamma   90.00
#
_symmetry.space_group_name_H-M   'P 1'
#
loop_
_entity.id
_entity.type
_entity.pdbx_description
1 polymer ?
#
loop_
_entity_poly.entity_id
_entity_poly.type
_entity_poly.pdbx_seq_one_letter_code
_entity_poly.pdbx_strand_id
1 'polypeptide(L)'
;MRAWERAQPPATVTSWPVRLALTFGALALGAGVLLFVSAHWDALSPLVRFTLVVALTGLFHVGGALLADRLPALATALHGVGTVALGAGVYLTGQVFNLQEHWPGGLLLWAVGAALGWWWRRDVVQFALLAVLAPMWLVAEWIAAADRTFIFERGTALVTATGLFLLAVAYSTARRGRGDTAYRRLLTRLGTLVFLPTAAFLAVTAGELWSSRPVAFTAVLALGWL
;
A
#
# COMPACT_ATOMS: atom_id res chain seq x y z
N MET A 1 44.56 16.28 3.08
CA MET A 1 43.82 14.99 3.17
C MET A 1 44.47 14.14 4.24
N ARG A 2 43.75 13.78 5.28
CA ARG A 2 44.29 13.12 6.47
C ARG A 2 44.48 11.61 6.19
N ALA A 3 45.59 11.04 6.66
CA ALA A 3 45.97 9.65 6.36
C ALA A 3 44.91 8.58 6.76
N TRP A 4 44.01 8.88 7.71
CA TRP A 4 42.92 8.01 8.14
C TRP A 4 41.81 7.83 7.07
N GLU A 5 41.61 8.79 6.16
CA GLU A 5 40.62 8.68 5.08
C GLU A 5 41.03 7.62 4.03
N ARG A 6 42.33 7.31 3.93
CA ARG A 6 42.87 6.27 3.02
C ARG A 6 42.82 4.86 3.61
N ALA A 7 42.54 4.74 4.90
CA ALA A 7 42.50 3.47 5.60
C ALA A 7 41.06 2.88 5.72
N GLN A 8 40.04 3.57 5.22
CA GLN A 8 38.71 2.98 5.17
C GLN A 8 38.68 1.92 4.06
N PRO A 9 38.34 0.64 4.39
CA PRO A 9 38.14 -0.37 3.36
C PRO A 9 37.04 0.14 2.42
N PRO A 10 37.21 -0.03 1.08
CA PRO A 10 36.18 0.37 0.13
C PRO A 10 34.87 -0.30 0.56
N ALA A 11 33.81 0.51 0.69
CA ALA A 11 32.48 -0.02 0.97
C ALA A 11 32.23 -1.14 -0.04
N THR A 12 32.07 -2.36 0.46
CA THR A 12 31.81 -3.54 -0.38
C THR A 12 30.49 -3.31 -1.10
N VAL A 13 30.58 -2.73 -2.29
CA VAL A 13 29.41 -2.57 -3.17
C VAL A 13 29.03 -3.98 -3.58
N THR A 14 28.05 -4.55 -2.91
CA THR A 14 27.48 -5.85 -3.26
C THR A 14 27.14 -5.83 -4.74
N SER A 15 27.80 -6.69 -5.53
CA SER A 15 27.62 -6.74 -6.98
C SER A 15 26.14 -6.99 -7.32
N TRP A 16 25.65 -6.44 -8.43
CA TRP A 16 24.26 -6.59 -8.82
C TRP A 16 23.78 -8.06 -8.91
N PRO A 17 24.58 -9.05 -9.37
CA PRO A 17 24.18 -10.44 -9.35
C PRO A 17 23.93 -10.98 -7.94
N VAL A 18 24.75 -10.58 -6.96
CA VAL A 18 24.57 -10.98 -5.55
C VAL A 18 23.28 -10.37 -4.97
N ARG A 19 22.96 -9.12 -5.32
CA ARG A 19 21.69 -8.49 -4.91
C ARG A 19 20.49 -9.23 -5.50
N LEU A 20 20.55 -9.60 -6.77
CA LEU A 20 19.51 -10.41 -7.41
C LEU A 20 19.37 -11.77 -6.74
N ALA A 21 20.48 -12.50 -6.52
CA ALA A 21 20.47 -13.80 -5.87
C ALA A 21 19.86 -13.73 -4.46
N LEU A 22 20.21 -12.72 -3.67
CA LEU A 22 19.64 -12.49 -2.34
C LEU A 22 18.16 -12.17 -2.40
N THR A 23 17.72 -11.35 -3.37
CA THR A 23 16.31 -11.00 -3.54
C THR A 23 15.49 -12.22 -3.94
N PHE A 24 15.93 -12.99 -4.95
CA PHE A 24 15.26 -14.23 -5.36
C PHE A 24 15.26 -15.28 -4.26
N GLY A 25 16.38 -15.43 -3.53
CA GLY A 25 16.47 -16.35 -2.39
C GLY A 25 15.49 -15.97 -1.27
N ALA A 26 15.39 -14.70 -0.93
CA ALA A 26 14.45 -14.20 0.07
C ALA A 26 12.99 -14.38 -0.38
N LEU A 27 12.68 -14.11 -1.65
CA LEU A 27 11.35 -14.32 -2.21
C LEU A 27 10.98 -15.81 -2.24
N ALA A 28 11.90 -16.68 -2.66
CA ALA A 28 11.69 -18.13 -2.70
C ALA A 28 11.49 -18.71 -1.28
N LEU A 29 12.28 -18.26 -0.32
CA LEU A 29 12.12 -18.64 1.09
C LEU A 29 10.78 -18.19 1.64
N GLY A 30 10.41 -16.92 1.41
CA GLY A 30 9.11 -16.37 1.82
C GLY A 30 7.94 -17.14 1.20
N ALA A 31 8.00 -17.40 -0.10
CA ALA A 31 6.99 -18.20 -0.80
C ALA A 31 6.92 -19.63 -0.26
N GLY A 32 8.06 -20.27 0.00
CA GLY A 32 8.11 -21.61 0.58
C GLY A 32 7.47 -21.69 1.96
N VAL A 33 7.73 -20.73 2.83
CA VAL A 33 7.08 -20.62 4.14
C VAL A 33 5.56 -20.42 4.00
N LEU A 34 5.14 -19.52 3.11
CA LEU A 34 3.71 -19.28 2.86
C LEU A 34 3.00 -20.53 2.32
N LEU A 35 3.62 -21.24 1.38
CA LEU A 35 3.06 -22.49 0.83
C LEU A 35 2.99 -23.58 1.90
N PHE A 36 4.02 -23.73 2.74
CA PHE A 36 4.00 -24.69 3.83
C PHE A 36 2.88 -24.40 4.83
N VAL A 37 2.76 -23.13 5.26
CA VAL A 37 1.68 -22.71 6.17
C VAL A 37 0.31 -22.91 5.52
N SER A 38 0.17 -22.53 4.24
CA SER A 38 -1.08 -22.70 3.48
C SER A 38 -1.48 -24.18 3.35
N ALA A 39 -0.55 -25.08 3.08
CA ALA A 39 -0.82 -26.51 2.97
C ALA A 39 -1.31 -27.17 4.26
N HIS A 40 -0.96 -26.60 5.42
CA HIS A 40 -1.35 -27.13 6.73
C HIS A 40 -2.43 -26.28 7.41
N TRP A 41 -2.91 -25.23 6.72
CA TRP A 41 -3.78 -24.22 7.29
C TRP A 41 -5.08 -24.82 7.89
N ASP A 42 -5.71 -25.71 7.14
CA ASP A 42 -6.99 -26.30 7.56
C ASP A 42 -6.87 -27.26 8.75
N ALA A 43 -5.69 -27.83 8.96
CA ALA A 43 -5.41 -28.66 10.12
C ALA A 43 -5.18 -27.87 11.43
N LEU A 44 -4.94 -26.54 11.33
CA LEU A 44 -4.71 -25.70 12.49
C LEU A 44 -6.03 -25.21 13.10
N SER A 45 -6.11 -25.24 14.43
CA SER A 45 -7.26 -24.64 15.12
C SER A 45 -7.27 -23.10 14.95
N PRO A 46 -8.45 -22.45 15.05
CA PRO A 46 -8.58 -20.99 14.96
C PRO A 46 -7.61 -20.23 15.85
N LEU A 47 -7.44 -20.68 17.09
CA LEU A 47 -6.53 -20.05 18.05
C LEU A 47 -5.07 -20.14 17.60
N VAL A 48 -4.66 -21.29 17.06
CA VAL A 48 -3.28 -21.50 16.56
C VAL A 48 -3.02 -20.60 15.36
N ARG A 49 -3.95 -20.48 14.42
CA ARG A 49 -3.86 -19.57 13.26
C ARG A 49 -3.67 -18.11 13.72
N PHE A 50 -4.50 -17.67 14.65
CA PHE A 50 -4.42 -16.31 15.20
C PHE A 50 -3.10 -16.07 15.92
N THR A 51 -2.69 -16.98 16.80
CA THR A 51 -1.42 -16.88 17.55
C THR A 51 -0.21 -16.85 16.60
N LEU A 52 -0.22 -17.64 15.53
CA LEU A 52 0.85 -17.67 14.54
C LEU A 52 1.00 -16.32 13.83
N VAL A 53 -0.10 -15.68 13.44
CA VAL A 53 -0.07 -14.38 12.79
C VAL A 53 0.41 -13.28 13.75
N VAL A 54 -0.07 -13.26 14.98
CA VAL A 54 0.38 -12.30 16.00
C VAL A 54 1.85 -12.49 16.32
N ALA A 55 2.30 -13.75 16.47
CA ALA A 55 3.71 -14.07 16.72
C ALA A 55 4.60 -13.63 15.54
N LEU A 56 4.17 -13.86 14.30
CA LEU A 56 4.91 -13.46 13.10
C LEU A 56 5.00 -11.94 12.98
N THR A 57 3.90 -11.23 13.20
CA THR A 57 3.86 -9.76 13.23
C THR A 57 4.81 -9.22 14.30
N GLY A 58 4.74 -9.77 15.52
CA GLY A 58 5.63 -9.39 16.62
C GLY A 58 7.10 -9.68 16.31
N LEU A 59 7.41 -10.85 15.75
CA LEU A 59 8.76 -11.26 15.36
C LEU A 59 9.40 -10.26 14.38
N PHE A 60 8.65 -9.86 13.35
CA PHE A 60 9.16 -8.90 12.37
C PHE A 60 9.38 -7.51 12.98
N HIS A 61 8.47 -7.03 13.83
CA HIS A 61 8.64 -5.73 14.48
C HIS A 61 9.77 -5.74 15.52
N VAL A 62 9.86 -6.78 16.35
CA VAL A 62 10.95 -6.93 17.33
C VAL A 62 12.30 -7.13 16.63
N GLY A 63 12.35 -8.01 15.61
CA GLY A 63 13.56 -8.22 14.81
C GLY A 63 14.03 -6.93 14.12
N GLY A 64 13.10 -6.14 13.57
CA GLY A 64 13.39 -4.83 13.01
C GLY A 64 13.95 -3.86 14.07
N ALA A 65 13.36 -3.82 15.27
CA ALA A 65 13.84 -2.96 16.35
C ALA A 65 15.25 -3.35 16.82
N LEU A 66 15.54 -4.64 16.97
CA LEU A 66 16.85 -5.13 17.39
C LEU A 66 17.95 -4.87 16.35
N LEU A 67 17.60 -4.80 15.08
CA LEU A 67 18.55 -4.57 13.97
C LEU A 67 18.67 -3.11 13.55
N ALA A 68 17.90 -2.19 14.16
CA ALA A 68 17.79 -0.81 13.73
C ALA A 68 19.13 -0.07 13.64
N ASP A 69 20.00 -0.27 14.62
CA ASP A 69 21.31 0.40 14.70
C ASP A 69 22.37 -0.21 13.80
N ARG A 70 22.29 -1.52 13.54
CA ARG A 70 23.31 -2.25 12.78
C ARG A 70 22.99 -2.36 11.29
N LEU A 71 21.73 -2.59 10.96
CA LEU A 71 21.24 -2.85 9.61
C LEU A 71 19.95 -2.07 9.34
N PRO A 72 20.02 -0.73 9.23
CA PRO A 72 18.82 0.12 9.17
C PRO A 72 17.90 -0.18 7.97
N ALA A 73 18.47 -0.57 6.81
CA ALA A 73 17.67 -0.95 5.65
C ALA A 73 16.89 -2.25 5.88
N LEU A 74 17.51 -3.24 6.53
CA LEU A 74 16.86 -4.50 6.88
C LEU A 74 15.80 -4.26 7.97
N ALA A 75 16.09 -3.44 8.96
CA ALA A 75 15.13 -3.06 9.99
C ALA A 75 13.86 -2.42 9.39
N THR A 76 14.02 -1.48 8.45
CA THR A 76 12.90 -0.87 7.72
C THR A 76 12.09 -1.91 6.93
N ALA A 77 12.77 -2.84 6.25
CA ALA A 77 12.10 -3.92 5.52
C ALA A 77 11.31 -4.84 6.46
N LEU A 78 11.91 -5.26 7.59
CA LEU A 78 11.24 -6.10 8.59
C LEU A 78 10.00 -5.42 9.18
N HIS A 79 10.07 -4.15 9.52
CA HIS A 79 8.89 -3.40 9.99
C HIS A 79 7.82 -3.32 8.90
N GLY A 80 8.20 -3.11 7.63
CA GLY A 80 7.27 -3.13 6.50
C GLY A 80 6.56 -4.48 6.38
N VAL A 81 7.31 -5.57 6.41
CA VAL A 81 6.75 -6.94 6.38
C VAL A 81 5.86 -7.20 7.60
N GLY A 82 6.26 -6.75 8.79
CA GLY A 82 5.45 -6.84 10.01
C GLY A 82 4.10 -6.13 9.87
N THR A 83 4.08 -4.94 9.27
CA THR A 83 2.83 -4.20 9.00
C THR A 83 1.97 -4.88 7.94
N VAL A 84 2.57 -5.50 6.92
CA VAL A 84 1.84 -6.33 5.94
C VAL A 84 1.25 -7.57 6.62
N ALA A 85 2.02 -8.25 7.47
CA ALA A 85 1.56 -9.39 8.26
C ALA A 85 0.41 -9.01 9.20
N LEU A 86 0.45 -7.81 9.81
CA LEU A 86 -0.66 -7.26 10.60
C LEU A 86 -1.95 -7.18 9.77
N GLY A 87 -1.88 -6.63 8.56
CA GLY A 87 -3.03 -6.55 7.67
C GLY A 87 -3.59 -7.91 7.30
N ALA A 88 -2.73 -8.86 6.93
CA ALA A 88 -3.14 -10.24 6.71
C ALA A 88 -3.81 -10.84 7.96
N GLY A 89 -3.26 -10.56 9.15
CA GLY A 89 -3.82 -10.98 10.43
C GLY A 89 -5.21 -10.43 10.71
N VAL A 90 -5.46 -9.16 10.41
CA VAL A 90 -6.78 -8.52 10.55
C VAL A 90 -7.82 -9.27 9.71
N TYR A 91 -7.52 -9.55 8.43
CA TYR A 91 -8.45 -10.27 7.55
C TYR A 91 -8.64 -11.73 7.94
N LEU A 92 -7.56 -12.41 8.32
CA LEU A 92 -7.64 -13.80 8.82
C LEU A 92 -8.46 -13.90 10.10
N THR A 93 -8.33 -12.94 11.01
CA THR A 93 -9.16 -12.88 12.22
C THR A 93 -10.63 -12.74 11.86
N GLY A 94 -10.97 -11.88 10.92
CA GLY A 94 -12.32 -11.73 10.40
C GLY A 94 -12.89 -13.05 9.86
N GLN A 95 -12.10 -13.79 9.08
CA GLN A 95 -12.50 -15.09 8.54
C GLN A 95 -12.61 -16.19 9.62
N VAL A 96 -11.63 -16.27 10.52
CA VAL A 96 -11.56 -17.30 11.57
C VAL A 96 -12.69 -17.17 12.57
N PHE A 97 -13.06 -15.97 12.95
CA PHE A 97 -14.12 -15.68 13.93
C PHE A 97 -15.46 -15.32 13.28
N ASN A 98 -15.56 -15.45 11.94
CA ASN A 98 -16.75 -15.14 11.15
C ASN A 98 -17.31 -13.73 11.40
N LEU A 99 -16.42 -12.74 11.54
CA LEU A 99 -16.77 -11.34 11.76
C LEU A 99 -17.08 -10.71 10.41
N GLN A 100 -18.34 -10.78 9.96
CA GLN A 100 -18.73 -10.37 8.60
C GLN A 100 -19.27 -8.93 8.51
N GLU A 101 -19.25 -8.15 9.60
CA GLU A 101 -20.11 -6.97 9.66
C GLU A 101 -19.66 -5.81 8.77
N HIS A 102 -18.38 -5.52 8.67
CA HIS A 102 -17.93 -4.33 7.91
C HIS A 102 -16.51 -4.54 7.36
N TRP A 103 -16.42 -5.20 6.20
CA TRP A 103 -15.13 -5.55 5.59
C TRP A 103 -14.18 -4.35 5.35
N PRO A 104 -14.64 -3.08 5.05
CA PRO A 104 -13.72 -1.94 4.94
C PRO A 104 -13.03 -1.59 6.26
N GLY A 105 -13.62 -1.93 7.40
CA GLY A 105 -13.00 -1.72 8.71
C GLY A 105 -11.65 -2.42 8.87
N GLY A 106 -11.45 -3.55 8.20
CA GLY A 106 -10.17 -4.25 8.15
C GLY A 106 -9.06 -3.39 7.48
N LEU A 107 -9.39 -2.70 6.39
CA LEU A 107 -8.47 -1.75 5.73
C LEU A 107 -8.15 -0.55 6.62
N LEU A 108 -9.15 -0.04 7.34
CA LEU A 108 -8.95 1.04 8.31
C LEU A 108 -7.97 0.64 9.40
N LEU A 109 -8.18 -0.52 10.04
CA LEU A 109 -7.28 -1.03 11.09
C LEU A 109 -5.85 -1.21 10.57
N TRP A 110 -5.72 -1.72 9.35
CA TRP A 110 -4.42 -1.86 8.72
C TRP A 110 -3.77 -0.51 8.42
N ALA A 111 -4.53 0.47 7.90
CA ALA A 111 -4.06 1.84 7.68
C ALA A 111 -3.63 2.53 8.98
N VAL A 112 -4.40 2.33 10.07
CA VAL A 112 -4.03 2.82 11.41
C VAL A 112 -2.72 2.19 11.89
N GLY A 113 -2.54 0.88 11.70
CA GLY A 113 -1.27 0.20 12.01
C GLY A 113 -0.08 0.79 11.25
N ALA A 114 -0.25 1.03 9.94
CA ALA A 114 0.77 1.69 9.12
C ALA A 114 1.02 3.15 9.56
N ALA A 115 -0.03 3.88 9.94
CA ALA A 115 0.10 5.27 10.45
C ALA A 115 0.87 5.32 11.77
N LEU A 116 0.59 4.42 12.70
CA LEU A 116 1.32 4.30 13.97
C LEU A 116 2.78 3.92 13.73
N GLY A 117 3.05 2.98 12.84
CA GLY A 117 4.40 2.60 12.42
C GLY A 117 5.15 3.79 11.82
N TRP A 118 4.52 4.55 10.94
CA TRP A 118 5.11 5.78 10.39
C TRP A 118 5.30 6.86 11.45
N TRP A 119 4.34 7.07 12.31
CA TRP A 119 4.45 8.05 13.40
C TRP A 119 5.68 7.79 14.28
N TRP A 120 5.90 6.52 14.63
CA TRP A 120 7.01 6.10 15.47
C TRP A 120 8.35 6.16 14.75
N ARG A 121 8.44 5.58 13.56
CA ARG A 121 9.72 5.36 12.86
C ARG A 121 10.06 6.42 11.82
N ARG A 122 9.08 7.14 11.32
CA ARG A 122 9.25 8.15 10.26
C ARG A 122 9.93 7.60 9.01
N ASP A 123 9.76 6.33 8.68
CA ASP A 123 10.35 5.71 7.50
C ASP A 123 9.42 5.75 6.26
N VAL A 124 10.05 5.59 5.09
CA VAL A 124 9.36 5.70 3.79
C VAL A 124 8.44 4.50 3.54
N VAL A 125 8.75 3.31 4.06
CA VAL A 125 7.98 2.09 3.82
C VAL A 125 6.63 2.17 4.53
N GLN A 126 6.61 2.57 5.80
CA GLN A 126 5.37 2.77 6.55
C GLN A 126 4.52 3.89 5.93
N PHE A 127 5.17 4.96 5.47
CA PHE A 127 4.48 6.03 4.75
C PHE A 127 3.89 5.54 3.42
N ALA A 128 4.59 4.67 2.68
CA ALA A 128 4.10 4.08 1.45
C ALA A 128 2.86 3.23 1.70
N LEU A 129 2.89 2.38 2.72
CA LEU A 129 1.74 1.58 3.13
C LEU A 129 0.54 2.47 3.48
N LEU A 130 0.75 3.50 4.29
CA LEU A 130 -0.30 4.46 4.64
C LEU A 130 -0.87 5.17 3.40
N ALA A 131 0.01 5.65 2.49
CA ALA A 131 -0.39 6.36 1.28
C ALA A 131 -1.21 5.49 0.30
N VAL A 132 -1.12 4.17 0.41
CA VAL A 132 -1.93 3.22 -0.36
C VAL A 132 -3.18 2.80 0.41
N LEU A 133 -3.02 2.41 1.68
CA LEU A 133 -4.11 1.84 2.48
C LEU A 133 -5.21 2.85 2.82
N ALA A 134 -4.86 4.10 3.10
CA ALA A 134 -5.88 5.12 3.44
C ALA A 134 -6.84 5.41 2.27
N PRO A 135 -6.36 5.64 1.02
CA PRO A 135 -7.28 5.75 -0.12
C PRO A 135 -8.04 4.46 -0.43
N MET A 136 -7.39 3.29 -0.28
CA MET A 136 -8.08 2.00 -0.46
C MET A 136 -9.23 1.83 0.52
N TRP A 137 -9.03 2.21 1.77
CA TRP A 137 -10.11 2.21 2.76
C TRP A 137 -11.26 3.13 2.35
N LEU A 138 -10.99 4.38 1.93
CA LEU A 138 -12.03 5.32 1.47
C LEU A 138 -12.82 4.76 0.28
N VAL A 139 -12.13 4.15 -0.69
CA VAL A 139 -12.77 3.50 -1.84
C VAL A 139 -13.62 2.30 -1.37
N ALA A 140 -13.12 1.50 -0.45
CA ALA A 140 -13.85 0.35 0.09
C ALA A 140 -15.12 0.77 0.84
N GLU A 141 -15.05 1.83 1.65
CA GLU A 141 -16.23 2.43 2.32
C GLU A 141 -17.26 2.92 1.30
N TRP A 142 -16.78 3.60 0.27
CA TRP A 142 -17.66 4.07 -0.79
C TRP A 142 -18.37 2.92 -1.52
N ILE A 143 -17.63 1.86 -1.88
CA ILE A 143 -18.19 0.67 -2.53
C ILE A 143 -19.20 -0.02 -1.60
N ALA A 144 -18.87 -0.22 -0.32
CA ALA A 144 -19.77 -0.83 0.65
C ALA A 144 -21.05 -0.01 0.90
N ALA A 145 -20.94 1.32 0.84
CA ALA A 145 -22.10 2.20 0.97
C ALA A 145 -22.97 2.17 -0.31
N ALA A 146 -22.36 2.14 -1.49
CA ALA A 146 -23.05 2.11 -2.76
C ALA A 146 -23.82 0.80 -2.99
N ASP A 147 -23.25 -0.35 -2.58
CA ASP A 147 -23.89 -1.66 -2.70
C ASP A 147 -25.22 -1.75 -1.92
N ARG A 148 -25.34 -1.02 -0.82
CA ARG A 148 -26.57 -0.95 -0.01
C ARG A 148 -27.72 -0.16 -0.65
N THR A 149 -27.43 0.68 -1.64
CA THR A 149 -28.42 1.62 -2.19
C THR A 149 -29.00 1.22 -3.55
N PHE A 150 -28.60 0.10 -4.14
CA PHE A 150 -29.07 -0.37 -5.47
C PHE A 150 -28.84 0.63 -6.62
N ILE A 151 -28.10 1.72 -6.37
CA ILE A 151 -27.93 2.79 -7.33
C ILE A 151 -26.53 2.72 -7.93
N PHE A 152 -26.39 2.10 -9.11
CA PHE A 152 -25.36 2.36 -10.09
C PHE A 152 -24.01 1.68 -9.95
N GLU A 153 -23.86 0.54 -10.50
CA GLU A 153 -22.53 0.01 -10.86
C GLU A 153 -21.71 1.04 -11.66
N ARG A 154 -22.31 1.71 -12.61
CA ARG A 154 -21.64 2.71 -13.47
C ARG A 154 -21.34 4.03 -12.77
N GLY A 155 -22.28 4.53 -11.97
CA GLY A 155 -22.07 5.75 -11.16
C GLY A 155 -21.01 5.56 -10.08
N THR A 156 -21.00 4.43 -9.40
CA THR A 156 -20.01 4.07 -8.41
C THR A 156 -18.62 4.00 -9.03
N ALA A 157 -18.47 3.37 -10.21
CA ALA A 157 -17.22 3.30 -10.94
C ALA A 157 -16.68 4.68 -11.34
N LEU A 158 -17.57 5.56 -11.84
CA LEU A 158 -17.20 6.94 -12.22
C LEU A 158 -16.73 7.77 -11.02
N VAL A 159 -17.46 7.73 -9.90
CA VAL A 159 -17.08 8.48 -8.70
C VAL A 159 -15.77 7.95 -8.13
N THR A 160 -15.61 6.63 -8.07
CA THR A 160 -14.36 5.99 -7.63
C THR A 160 -13.18 6.39 -8.53
N ALA A 161 -13.34 6.28 -9.85
CA ALA A 161 -12.30 6.66 -10.80
C ALA A 161 -11.96 8.15 -10.73
N THR A 162 -12.96 9.02 -10.57
CA THR A 162 -12.75 10.46 -10.39
C THR A 162 -11.98 10.74 -9.10
N GLY A 163 -12.35 10.12 -7.98
CA GLY A 163 -11.63 10.26 -6.70
C GLY A 163 -10.18 9.80 -6.79
N LEU A 164 -9.95 8.65 -7.42
CA LEU A 164 -8.59 8.13 -7.64
C LEU A 164 -7.79 9.02 -8.60
N PHE A 165 -8.42 9.58 -9.64
CA PHE A 165 -7.78 10.52 -10.54
C PHE A 165 -7.35 11.80 -9.81
N LEU A 166 -8.23 12.41 -9.02
CA LEU A 166 -7.90 13.58 -8.22
C LEU A 166 -6.79 13.29 -7.21
N LEU A 167 -6.80 12.14 -6.56
CA LEU A 167 -5.73 11.69 -5.70
C LEU A 167 -4.41 11.53 -6.47
N ALA A 168 -4.46 10.94 -7.66
CA ALA A 168 -3.29 10.77 -8.52
C ALA A 168 -2.69 12.11 -8.93
N VAL A 169 -3.53 13.11 -9.26
CA VAL A 169 -3.11 14.49 -9.53
C VAL A 169 -2.47 15.11 -8.29
N ALA A 170 -3.10 15.01 -7.11
CA ALA A 170 -2.56 15.53 -5.85
C ALA A 170 -1.20 14.90 -5.52
N TYR A 171 -1.06 13.59 -5.67
CA TYR A 171 0.20 12.89 -5.43
C TYR A 171 1.28 13.25 -6.46
N SER A 172 0.94 13.32 -7.75
CA SER A 172 1.91 13.68 -8.80
C SER A 172 2.42 15.12 -8.66
N THR A 173 1.57 16.02 -8.14
CA THR A 173 1.93 17.43 -7.91
C THR A 173 2.62 17.67 -6.56
N ALA A 174 2.69 16.67 -5.67
CA ALA A 174 3.35 16.80 -4.35
C ALA A 174 4.82 17.24 -4.46
N ARG A 175 5.47 17.01 -5.61
CA ARG A 175 6.86 17.41 -5.88
C ARG A 175 7.05 18.93 -6.08
N ARG A 176 6.00 19.68 -6.36
CA ARG A 176 6.07 21.14 -6.63
C ARG A 176 6.37 22.00 -5.40
N GLY A 177 6.40 21.43 -4.19
CA GLY A 177 6.77 22.14 -2.97
C GLY A 177 8.28 22.27 -2.77
N ARG A 178 8.70 23.15 -1.83
CA ARG A 178 10.12 23.37 -1.48
C ARG A 178 10.74 22.09 -0.88
N GLY A 179 11.83 21.59 -1.46
CA GLY A 179 12.62 20.45 -0.99
C GLY A 179 12.14 19.09 -1.59
N ASP A 180 13.08 18.35 -2.16
CA ASP A 180 12.85 17.00 -2.71
C ASP A 180 13.09 15.96 -1.63
N THR A 181 12.03 15.55 -0.93
CA THR A 181 12.07 14.48 0.08
C THR A 181 11.74 13.12 -0.51
N ALA A 182 12.21 12.04 0.14
CA ALA A 182 11.86 10.67 -0.26
C ALA A 182 10.34 10.44 -0.29
N TYR A 183 9.61 11.04 0.64
CA TYR A 183 8.14 10.99 0.69
C TYR A 183 7.48 11.62 -0.55
N ARG A 184 7.97 12.77 -0.98
CA ARG A 184 7.44 13.44 -2.18
C ARG A 184 7.72 12.65 -3.45
N ARG A 185 8.91 12.08 -3.60
CA ARG A 185 9.24 11.19 -4.71
C ARG A 185 8.33 9.97 -4.75
N LEU A 186 8.06 9.38 -3.59
CA LEU A 186 7.14 8.26 -3.46
C LEU A 186 5.72 8.65 -3.91
N LEU A 187 5.16 9.73 -3.35
CA LEU A 187 3.83 10.19 -3.74
C LEU A 187 3.73 10.47 -5.24
N THR A 188 4.73 11.14 -5.81
CA THR A 188 4.78 11.39 -7.25
C THR A 188 4.74 10.08 -8.07
N ARG A 189 5.51 9.06 -7.65
CA ARG A 189 5.52 7.75 -8.33
C ARG A 189 4.18 7.04 -8.21
N LEU A 190 3.58 7.03 -7.03
CA LEU A 190 2.24 6.46 -6.82
C LEU A 190 1.19 7.21 -7.64
N GLY A 191 1.23 8.55 -7.62
CA GLY A 191 0.33 9.37 -8.41
C GLY A 191 0.44 9.11 -9.91
N THR A 192 1.65 9.05 -10.46
CA THR A 192 1.86 8.77 -11.90
C THR A 192 1.42 7.36 -12.28
N LEU A 193 1.59 6.37 -11.40
CA LEU A 193 1.15 5.00 -11.64
C LEU A 193 -0.38 4.90 -11.74
N VAL A 194 -1.11 5.62 -10.88
CA VAL A 194 -2.58 5.60 -10.83
C VAL A 194 -3.19 6.54 -11.87
N PHE A 195 -2.47 7.59 -12.28
CA PHE A 195 -2.97 8.64 -13.19
C PHE A 195 -3.40 8.08 -14.55
N LEU A 196 -2.52 7.33 -15.22
CA LEU A 196 -2.79 6.85 -16.58
C LEU A 196 -4.01 5.93 -16.66
N PRO A 197 -4.17 4.87 -15.83
CA PRO A 197 -5.33 3.99 -15.92
C PRO A 197 -6.64 4.73 -15.55
N THR A 198 -6.62 5.63 -14.56
CA THR A 198 -7.82 6.39 -14.19
C THR A 198 -8.18 7.43 -15.25
N ALA A 199 -7.22 8.12 -15.84
CA ALA A 199 -7.45 9.05 -16.94
C ALA A 199 -8.00 8.32 -18.19
N ALA A 200 -7.43 7.17 -18.54
CA ALA A 200 -7.91 6.36 -19.66
C ALA A 200 -9.34 5.88 -19.44
N PHE A 201 -9.64 5.35 -18.25
CA PHE A 201 -11.01 4.93 -17.90
C PHE A 201 -12.01 6.09 -18.00
N LEU A 202 -11.68 7.27 -17.44
CA LEU A 202 -12.53 8.44 -17.50
C LEU A 202 -12.73 8.95 -18.94
N ALA A 203 -11.68 8.91 -19.77
CA ALA A 203 -11.77 9.33 -21.17
C ALA A 203 -12.69 8.40 -21.98
N VAL A 204 -12.60 7.08 -21.78
CA VAL A 204 -13.46 6.11 -22.46
C VAL A 204 -14.92 6.30 -22.02
N THR A 205 -15.18 6.39 -20.72
CA THR A 205 -16.54 6.59 -20.20
C THR A 205 -17.11 7.94 -20.56
N ALA A 206 -16.30 8.99 -20.63
CA ALA A 206 -16.70 10.30 -21.14
C ALA A 206 -17.08 10.26 -22.62
N GLY A 207 -16.32 9.53 -23.45
CA GLY A 207 -16.64 9.33 -24.87
C GLY A 207 -17.99 8.64 -25.09
N GLU A 208 -18.31 7.64 -24.27
CA GLU A 208 -19.61 6.97 -24.32
C GLU A 208 -20.77 7.87 -23.89
N LEU A 209 -20.57 8.69 -22.86
CA LEU A 209 -21.56 9.68 -22.40
C LEU A 209 -21.75 10.79 -23.43
N TRP A 210 -20.68 11.21 -24.12
CA TRP A 210 -20.73 12.21 -25.18
C TRP A 210 -21.55 11.72 -26.37
N SER A 211 -21.37 10.48 -26.78
CA SER A 211 -22.13 9.89 -27.88
C SER A 211 -23.63 9.78 -27.58
N SER A 212 -24.03 9.69 -26.31
CA SER A 212 -25.39 9.54 -25.86
C SER A 212 -26.08 10.88 -25.48
N ARG A 213 -25.34 11.91 -25.03
CA ARG A 213 -25.86 13.20 -24.57
C ARG A 213 -24.86 14.34 -24.74
N PRO A 214 -24.64 14.86 -25.96
CA PRO A 214 -23.58 15.82 -26.22
C PRO A 214 -23.73 17.17 -25.50
N VAL A 215 -24.95 17.64 -25.25
CA VAL A 215 -25.20 18.98 -24.72
C VAL A 215 -24.97 19.09 -23.19
N ALA A 216 -25.32 18.08 -22.42
CA ALA A 216 -25.15 18.11 -20.96
C ALA A 216 -23.68 18.05 -20.55
N PHE A 217 -22.84 17.34 -21.31
CA PHE A 217 -21.42 17.13 -21.00
C PHE A 217 -20.59 18.39 -21.29
N THR A 218 -20.88 19.13 -22.36
CA THR A 218 -20.22 20.41 -22.66
C THR A 218 -20.47 21.44 -21.58
N ALA A 219 -21.70 21.48 -21.01
CA ALA A 219 -22.03 22.40 -19.92
C ALA A 219 -21.22 22.07 -18.63
N VAL A 220 -21.08 20.81 -18.30
CA VAL A 220 -20.27 20.37 -17.11
C VAL A 220 -18.78 20.69 -17.29
N LEU A 221 -18.22 20.47 -18.47
CA LEU A 221 -16.83 20.84 -18.76
C LEU A 221 -16.62 22.36 -18.76
N ALA A 222 -17.57 23.13 -19.31
CA ALA A 222 -17.48 24.58 -19.31
C ALA A 222 -17.53 25.17 -17.89
N LEU A 223 -18.32 24.57 -16.98
CA LEU A 223 -18.40 24.99 -15.57
C LEU A 223 -17.17 24.57 -14.76
N GLY A 224 -16.47 23.53 -15.17
CA GLY A 224 -15.23 23.09 -14.51
C GLY A 224 -13.98 23.88 -14.92
N TRP A 225 -14.08 24.78 -15.91
CA TRP A 225 -13.01 25.67 -16.38
C TRP A 225 -13.16 27.12 -15.92
N LEU A 226 -14.25 27.46 -15.27
CA LEU A 226 -14.49 28.76 -14.62
C LEU A 226 -14.14 28.67 -13.11
#